data_0c7a4e0bc4788d9ebcf74b0ecc71a9fd
#
_entry.id   0c7a4e0bc4788d9ebcf74b0ecc71a9fd
#
_cell.length_a   1.000
_cell.length_b   1.000
_cell.length_c   1.000
_cell.angle_alpha   90.00
_cell.angle_beta   90.00
_cell.angle_gamma   90.00
#
_symmetry.space_group_name_H-M   'P 1'
#
loop_
_entity.id
_entity.type
_entity.pdbx_description
1 polymer ?
#
loop_
_entity_poly.entity_id
_entity_poly.type
_entity_poly.pdbx_seq_one_letter_code
_entity_poly.pdbx_strand_id
1 'polypeptide(L)'
;NYLTDPYRHMVFKLHKLDFFRTMHGANAKDFTDPRLIQLFDRYATYNGSSPFRAPATLNMIAHLENNKGAFFPVKGMYSIANSLYDLALKQGVRFEFNTRVEEIIRNGAAVSGIRTASGITSVDAVVSDVDVRSVANHLLKHPLKRIINKIERSSSALIFYWGINRSFP
;
A
#
# COMPACT_ATOMS: atom_id res chain seq x y z
N ASN A 1 -30.12 -9.37 -14.90
CA ASN A 1 -30.19 -8.60 -16.15
C ASN A 1 -28.92 -7.77 -16.32
N TYR A 2 -27.98 -8.28 -17.11
CA TYR A 2 -26.68 -7.65 -17.41
C TYR A 2 -26.81 -6.34 -18.22
N LEU A 3 -28.01 -5.92 -18.63
CA LEU A 3 -28.24 -4.75 -19.47
C LEU A 3 -28.50 -3.45 -18.68
N THR A 4 -28.73 -3.52 -17.37
CA THR A 4 -29.03 -2.37 -16.50
C THR A 4 -27.95 -2.08 -15.47
N ASP A 5 -26.76 -2.66 -15.63
CA ASP A 5 -25.64 -2.46 -14.71
C ASP A 5 -25.11 -1.02 -14.86
N PRO A 6 -25.14 -0.18 -13.81
CA PRO A 6 -24.59 1.17 -13.83
C PRO A 6 -23.08 1.20 -14.13
N TYR A 7 -22.37 0.08 -13.95
CA TYR A 7 -20.94 -0.03 -14.27
C TYR A 7 -20.65 -0.15 -15.77
N ARG A 8 -21.64 -0.46 -16.62
CA ARG A 8 -21.44 -0.56 -18.07
C ARG A 8 -20.99 0.77 -18.68
N HIS A 9 -21.49 1.89 -18.18
CA HIS A 9 -21.05 3.22 -18.61
C HIS A 9 -19.60 3.52 -18.22
N MET A 10 -19.07 2.85 -17.18
CA MET A 10 -17.70 3.00 -16.73
C MET A 10 -16.71 2.35 -17.70
N VAL A 11 -17.05 1.20 -18.26
CA VAL A 11 -16.20 0.48 -19.24
C VAL A 11 -15.99 1.33 -20.50
N PHE A 12 -17.03 2.02 -20.99
CA PHE A 12 -16.93 2.93 -22.14
C PHE A 12 -16.12 4.20 -21.86
N LYS A 13 -15.86 4.52 -20.59
CA LYS A 13 -15.04 5.67 -20.19
C LYS A 13 -13.58 5.30 -19.87
N LEU A 14 -13.20 4.04 -19.97
CA LEU A 14 -11.83 3.59 -19.73
C LEU A 14 -10.80 4.27 -20.63
N HIS A 15 -11.18 4.62 -21.87
CA HIS A 15 -10.32 5.38 -22.77
C HIS A 15 -10.00 6.81 -22.28
N LYS A 16 -10.79 7.34 -21.34
CA LYS A 16 -10.55 8.64 -20.69
C LYS A 16 -9.58 8.53 -19.51
N LEU A 17 -9.32 7.31 -19.05
CA LEU A 17 -8.32 7.05 -18.03
C LEU A 17 -6.97 7.02 -18.71
N ASP A 18 -6.08 7.86 -18.27
CA ASP A 18 -4.79 8.11 -18.89
C ASP A 18 -3.76 7.04 -18.50
N PHE A 19 -4.01 5.80 -18.96
CA PHE A 19 -3.18 4.64 -18.63
C PHE A 19 -1.83 4.62 -19.35
N PHE A 20 -1.75 5.26 -20.51
CA PHE A 20 -0.61 5.11 -21.42
C PHE A 20 0.42 6.24 -21.30
N ARG A 21 0.07 7.33 -20.67
CA ARG A 21 1.01 8.42 -20.39
C ARG A 21 1.61 8.27 -18.99
N THR A 22 2.83 8.78 -18.83
CA THR A 22 3.39 8.97 -17.49
C THR A 22 2.74 10.16 -16.81
N MET A 23 2.75 10.18 -15.48
CA MET A 23 2.24 11.30 -14.69
C MET A 23 2.91 12.60 -15.09
N HIS A 24 4.25 12.61 -15.18
CA HIS A 24 5.02 13.79 -15.64
C HIS A 24 4.60 14.22 -17.05
N GLY A 25 4.46 13.28 -17.99
CA GLY A 25 4.05 13.61 -19.36
C GLY A 25 2.64 14.21 -19.47
N ALA A 26 1.73 13.81 -18.58
CA ALA A 26 0.41 14.42 -18.49
C ALA A 26 0.50 15.82 -17.88
N ASN A 27 1.18 15.99 -16.75
CA ASN A 27 1.32 17.24 -16.05
C ASN A 27 2.05 18.30 -16.91
N ALA A 28 3.12 17.91 -17.61
CA ALA A 28 3.85 18.81 -18.52
C ALA A 28 3.05 19.27 -19.76
N LYS A 29 2.02 18.51 -20.14
CA LYS A 29 1.10 18.91 -21.20
C LYS A 29 0.05 19.92 -20.69
N ASP A 30 -0.40 19.75 -19.45
CA ASP A 30 -1.53 20.52 -18.92
C ASP A 30 -1.06 21.81 -18.21
N PHE A 31 0.18 21.85 -17.73
CA PHE A 31 0.77 23.00 -17.05
C PHE A 31 2.00 23.54 -17.80
N THR A 32 2.11 24.88 -17.85
CA THR A 32 3.29 25.57 -18.42
C THR A 32 4.31 25.96 -17.36
N ASP A 33 3.87 26.19 -16.12
CA ASP A 33 4.78 26.56 -15.02
C ASP A 33 5.44 25.28 -14.45
N PRO A 34 6.79 25.19 -14.50
CA PRO A 34 7.52 24.01 -14.02
C PRO A 34 7.30 23.72 -12.53
N ARG A 35 6.97 24.73 -11.73
CA ARG A 35 6.66 24.56 -10.31
C ARG A 35 5.34 23.82 -10.10
N LEU A 36 4.35 24.09 -10.96
CA LEU A 36 3.08 23.34 -10.95
C LEU A 36 3.29 21.90 -11.40
N ILE A 37 4.08 21.68 -12.46
CA ILE A 37 4.43 20.33 -12.89
C ILE A 37 5.06 19.56 -11.73
N GLN A 38 6.06 20.14 -11.07
CA GLN A 38 6.73 19.51 -9.92
C GLN A 38 5.75 19.24 -8.76
N LEU A 39 4.84 20.18 -8.48
CA LEU A 39 3.84 20.05 -7.42
C LEU A 39 2.93 18.84 -7.68
N PHE A 40 2.45 18.68 -8.91
CA PHE A 40 1.59 17.55 -9.26
C PHE A 40 2.36 16.24 -9.42
N ASP A 41 3.59 16.28 -9.89
CA ASP A 41 4.49 15.12 -9.96
C ASP A 41 4.76 14.49 -8.57
N ARG A 42 4.72 15.30 -7.50
CA ARG A 42 4.84 14.84 -6.12
C ARG A 42 3.86 13.73 -5.78
N TYR A 43 2.68 13.70 -6.39
CA TYR A 43 1.67 12.68 -6.09
C TYR A 43 2.10 11.25 -6.47
N ALA A 44 3.13 11.08 -7.31
CA ALA A 44 3.72 9.76 -7.56
C ALA A 44 4.30 9.11 -6.30
N THR A 45 4.71 9.91 -5.30
CA THR A 45 5.28 9.42 -4.04
C THR A 45 4.29 8.63 -3.19
N TYR A 46 2.97 8.82 -3.37
CA TYR A 46 1.95 8.02 -2.69
C TYR A 46 2.10 6.51 -2.97
N ASN A 47 2.61 6.14 -4.15
CA ASN A 47 2.89 4.77 -4.52
C ASN A 47 4.39 4.43 -4.51
N GLY A 48 5.22 5.29 -3.92
CA GLY A 48 6.67 5.10 -3.91
C GLY A 48 7.28 5.01 -5.32
N SER A 49 6.69 5.73 -6.28
CA SER A 49 7.10 5.69 -7.70
C SER A 49 7.67 7.01 -8.16
N SER A 50 8.42 6.96 -9.27
CA SER A 50 8.85 8.16 -10.01
C SER A 50 7.72 8.65 -10.92
N PRO A 51 7.44 9.98 -11.01
CA PRO A 51 6.43 10.53 -11.91
C PRO A 51 6.72 10.27 -13.38
N PHE A 52 7.99 10.02 -13.73
CA PHE A 52 8.43 9.68 -15.09
C PHE A 52 8.11 8.23 -15.48
N ARG A 53 7.67 7.41 -14.53
CA ARG A 53 7.32 5.99 -14.72
C ARG A 53 5.92 5.66 -14.25
N ALA A 54 5.40 6.40 -13.29
CA ALA A 54 4.06 6.24 -12.75
C ALA A 54 3.01 6.58 -13.82
N PRO A 55 1.91 5.83 -13.94
CA PRO A 55 0.86 6.14 -14.88
C PRO A 55 0.13 7.42 -14.50
N ALA A 56 -0.30 8.20 -15.50
CA ALA A 56 -1.00 9.45 -15.29
C ALA A 56 -2.35 9.32 -14.57
N THR A 57 -2.93 8.11 -14.54
CA THR A 57 -4.12 7.81 -13.72
C THR A 57 -3.93 8.17 -12.25
N LEU A 58 -2.71 8.20 -11.73
CA LEU A 58 -2.43 8.61 -10.35
C LEU A 58 -2.71 10.10 -10.07
N ASN A 59 -2.90 10.94 -11.11
CA ASN A 59 -3.37 12.32 -10.95
C ASN A 59 -4.76 12.40 -10.32
N MET A 60 -5.52 11.29 -10.31
CA MET A 60 -6.76 11.21 -9.55
C MET A 60 -6.58 11.47 -8.05
N ILE A 61 -5.39 11.20 -7.50
CA ILE A 61 -5.08 11.44 -6.09
C ILE A 61 -5.17 12.93 -5.79
N ALA A 62 -4.58 13.77 -6.64
CA ALA A 62 -4.68 15.23 -6.52
C ALA A 62 -6.15 15.69 -6.58
N HIS A 63 -6.95 15.13 -7.50
CA HIS A 63 -8.37 15.42 -7.59
C HIS A 63 -9.13 15.03 -6.30
N LEU A 64 -8.85 13.86 -5.75
CA LEU A 64 -9.49 13.42 -4.49
C LEU A 64 -9.10 14.34 -3.32
N GLU A 65 -7.81 14.63 -3.17
CA GLU A 65 -7.30 15.48 -2.09
C GLU A 65 -7.90 16.90 -2.14
N ASN A 66 -7.95 17.52 -3.33
CA ASN A 66 -8.45 18.90 -3.47
C ASN A 66 -10.00 19.00 -3.45
N ASN A 67 -10.72 17.98 -3.92
CA ASN A 67 -12.19 18.04 -4.02
C ASN A 67 -12.92 17.29 -2.91
N LYS A 68 -12.32 16.25 -2.32
CA LYS A 68 -12.89 15.49 -1.21
C LYS A 68 -12.29 15.88 0.13
N GLY A 69 -11.09 16.44 0.12
CA GLY A 69 -10.35 16.84 1.29
C GLY A 69 -9.45 15.73 1.84
N ALA A 70 -8.55 16.13 2.71
CA ALA A 70 -7.74 15.24 3.53
C ALA A 70 -8.28 15.29 4.98
N PHE A 71 -8.45 14.13 5.60
CA PHE A 71 -9.04 14.01 6.92
C PHE A 71 -8.05 13.45 7.92
N PHE A 72 -8.10 13.96 9.12
CA PHE A 72 -7.29 13.51 10.22
C PHE A 72 -8.20 13.10 11.39
N PRO A 73 -8.04 11.91 11.98
CA PRO A 73 -8.86 11.49 13.11
C PRO A 73 -8.66 12.39 14.32
N VAL A 74 -9.75 12.83 14.97
CA VAL A 74 -9.71 13.72 16.13
C VAL A 74 -8.82 13.20 17.26
N LYS A 75 -8.78 11.86 17.45
CA LYS A 75 -7.94 11.19 18.45
C LYS A 75 -6.56 10.77 17.92
N GLY A 76 -6.12 11.33 16.78
CA GLY A 76 -4.86 10.98 16.14
C GLY A 76 -4.95 9.70 15.28
N MET A 77 -3.93 9.48 14.45
CA MET A 77 -3.90 8.36 13.47
C MET A 77 -4.01 6.99 14.13
N TYR A 78 -3.43 6.82 15.33
CA TYR A 78 -3.47 5.55 16.05
C TYR A 78 -4.88 5.09 16.43
N SER A 79 -5.85 6.02 16.49
CA SER A 79 -7.25 5.67 16.75
C SER A 79 -7.87 4.78 15.69
N ILE A 80 -7.37 4.84 14.45
CA ILE A 80 -7.79 3.94 13.37
C ILE A 80 -7.38 2.50 13.71
N ALA A 81 -6.13 2.30 14.09
CA ALA A 81 -5.63 0.98 14.50
C ALA A 81 -6.41 0.42 15.69
N ASN A 82 -6.66 1.26 16.71
CA ASN A 82 -7.46 0.85 17.88
C ASN A 82 -8.89 0.46 17.48
N SER A 83 -9.54 1.22 16.60
CA SER A 83 -10.90 0.91 16.15
C SER A 83 -10.97 -0.43 15.40
N LEU A 84 -9.95 -0.72 14.57
CA LEU A 84 -9.85 -1.99 13.87
C LEU A 84 -9.55 -3.15 14.83
N TYR A 85 -8.69 -2.92 15.81
CA TYR A 85 -8.39 -3.88 16.86
C TYR A 85 -9.64 -4.25 17.66
N ASP A 86 -10.40 -3.25 18.13
CA ASP A 86 -11.63 -3.45 18.88
C ASP A 86 -12.69 -4.19 18.04
N LEU A 87 -12.79 -3.88 16.74
CA LEU A 87 -13.68 -4.60 15.83
C LEU A 87 -13.26 -6.06 15.67
N ALA A 88 -11.98 -6.31 15.49
CA ALA A 88 -11.44 -7.66 15.35
C ALA A 88 -11.69 -8.50 16.62
N LEU A 89 -11.49 -7.92 17.81
CA LEU A 89 -11.84 -8.59 19.07
C LEU A 89 -13.33 -8.98 19.14
N LYS A 90 -14.22 -8.07 18.72
CA LYS A 90 -15.68 -8.37 18.66
C LYS A 90 -16.02 -9.49 17.68
N GLN A 91 -15.20 -9.69 16.65
CA GLN A 91 -15.32 -10.79 15.69
C GLN A 91 -14.64 -12.10 16.17
N GLY A 92 -14.11 -12.12 17.38
CA GLY A 92 -13.47 -13.30 17.96
C GLY A 92 -12.01 -13.52 17.54
N VAL A 93 -11.36 -12.53 16.93
CA VAL A 93 -9.94 -12.61 16.59
C VAL A 93 -9.11 -12.61 17.85
N ARG A 94 -8.15 -13.53 17.94
CA ARG A 94 -7.16 -13.58 19.01
C ARG A 94 -5.88 -12.88 18.57
N PHE A 95 -5.31 -12.08 19.46
CA PHE A 95 -4.06 -11.36 19.22
C PHE A 95 -2.96 -11.90 20.12
N GLU A 96 -1.83 -12.19 19.53
CA GLU A 96 -0.61 -12.58 20.25
C GLU A 96 0.47 -11.54 19.94
N PHE A 97 0.62 -10.59 20.85
CA PHE A 97 1.64 -9.54 20.72
C PHE A 97 3.01 -10.06 21.15
N ASN A 98 4.07 -9.39 20.70
CA ASN A 98 5.47 -9.73 21.00
C ASN A 98 5.83 -11.18 20.61
N THR A 99 5.05 -11.78 19.70
CA THR A 99 5.23 -13.16 19.26
C THR A 99 5.73 -13.17 17.82
N ARG A 100 7.04 -13.33 17.66
CA ARG A 100 7.68 -13.37 16.34
C ARG A 100 7.41 -14.71 15.68
N VAL A 101 6.87 -14.66 14.44
CA VAL A 101 6.82 -15.83 13.56
C VAL A 101 8.18 -16.00 12.90
N GLU A 102 8.79 -17.16 13.06
CA GLU A 102 10.13 -17.49 12.56
C GLU A 102 10.09 -18.27 11.26
N GLU A 103 9.01 -19.03 11.03
CA GLU A 103 8.87 -19.86 9.85
C GLU A 103 7.38 -20.10 9.54
N ILE A 104 7.05 -20.15 8.25
CA ILE A 104 5.77 -20.66 7.74
C ILE A 104 6.00 -22.09 7.27
N ILE A 105 5.40 -23.06 7.95
CA ILE A 105 5.57 -24.48 7.70
C ILE A 105 4.66 -24.89 6.56
N ARG A 106 5.20 -25.71 5.66
CA ARG A 106 4.47 -26.22 4.50
C ARG A 106 4.52 -27.74 4.44
N ASN A 107 3.42 -28.31 3.97
CA ASN A 107 3.35 -29.69 3.54
C ASN A 107 3.08 -29.71 2.03
N GLY A 108 4.12 -29.93 1.24
CA GLY A 108 4.06 -29.76 -0.21
C GLY A 108 3.76 -28.32 -0.63
N ALA A 109 2.65 -28.11 -1.32
CA ALA A 109 2.20 -26.79 -1.77
C ALA A 109 1.36 -26.04 -0.73
N ALA A 110 0.78 -26.72 0.24
CA ALA A 110 -0.11 -26.16 1.25
C ALA A 110 0.64 -25.65 2.48
N VAL A 111 0.13 -24.60 3.10
CA VAL A 111 0.56 -24.18 4.44
C VAL A 111 -0.03 -25.17 5.46
N SER A 112 0.74 -25.51 6.48
CA SER A 112 0.30 -26.43 7.55
C SER A 112 0.51 -25.86 8.96
N GLY A 113 1.31 -24.80 9.11
CA GLY A 113 1.56 -24.22 10.41
C GLY A 113 2.49 -23.01 10.37
N ILE A 114 2.64 -22.42 11.55
CA ILE A 114 3.65 -21.37 11.81
C ILE A 114 4.51 -21.81 12.99
N ARG A 115 5.78 -21.42 12.95
CA ARG A 115 6.73 -21.62 14.06
C ARG A 115 6.97 -20.30 14.77
N THR A 116 6.92 -20.34 16.08
CA THR A 116 7.31 -19.27 16.98
C THR A 116 8.29 -19.80 18.02
N ALA A 117 8.83 -18.95 18.89
CA ALA A 117 9.68 -19.38 19.99
C ALA A 117 8.93 -20.32 20.97
N SER A 118 7.59 -20.23 21.07
CA SER A 118 6.77 -21.10 21.91
C SER A 118 6.42 -22.46 21.30
N GLY A 119 6.74 -22.66 20.02
CA GLY A 119 6.48 -23.92 19.32
C GLY A 119 5.80 -23.74 17.98
N ILE A 120 5.13 -24.81 17.54
CA ILE A 120 4.41 -24.86 16.26
C ILE A 120 2.92 -24.78 16.50
N THR A 121 2.26 -23.88 15.78
CA THR A 121 0.80 -23.78 15.73
C THR A 121 0.32 -24.20 14.34
N SER A 122 -0.62 -25.16 14.28
CA SER A 122 -1.25 -25.57 13.04
C SER A 122 -2.22 -24.49 12.56
N VAL A 123 -2.17 -24.16 11.25
CA VAL A 123 -3.06 -23.20 10.60
C VAL A 123 -3.39 -23.66 9.19
N ASP A 124 -4.57 -23.29 8.70
CA ASP A 124 -5.04 -23.63 7.36
C ASP A 124 -4.54 -22.66 6.31
N ALA A 125 -4.30 -21.40 6.70
CA ALA A 125 -3.81 -20.35 5.83
C ALA A 125 -3.02 -19.29 6.62
N VAL A 126 -2.14 -18.56 5.92
CA VAL A 126 -1.40 -17.43 6.47
C VAL A 126 -1.58 -16.23 5.56
N VAL A 127 -1.98 -15.10 6.13
CA VAL A 127 -1.96 -13.79 5.50
C VAL A 127 -0.87 -12.97 6.17
N SER A 128 -0.03 -12.30 5.39
CA SER A 128 1.11 -11.53 5.91
C SER A 128 1.15 -10.14 5.25
N ASP A 129 1.33 -9.11 6.05
CA ASP A 129 1.61 -7.74 5.64
C ASP A 129 3.13 -7.43 5.61
N VAL A 130 3.96 -8.40 5.97
CA VAL A 130 5.41 -8.31 5.86
C VAL A 130 5.81 -8.24 4.38
N ASP A 131 6.84 -7.43 4.07
CA ASP A 131 7.39 -7.34 2.71
C ASP A 131 7.57 -8.72 2.07
N VAL A 132 7.03 -8.90 0.85
CA VAL A 132 6.99 -10.19 0.16
C VAL A 132 8.37 -10.84 -0.01
N ARG A 133 9.42 -10.02 -0.16
CA ARG A 133 10.81 -10.51 -0.26
C ARG A 133 11.29 -11.08 1.07
N SER A 134 10.93 -10.43 2.17
CA SER A 134 11.22 -10.92 3.53
C SER A 134 10.49 -12.22 3.81
N VAL A 135 9.21 -12.30 3.47
CA VAL A 135 8.42 -13.55 3.58
C VAL A 135 9.07 -14.67 2.78
N ALA A 136 9.39 -14.43 1.50
CA ALA A 136 9.94 -15.46 0.61
C ALA A 136 11.33 -15.93 1.04
N ASN A 137 12.19 -15.03 1.53
CA ASN A 137 13.57 -15.34 1.90
C ASN A 137 13.71 -15.93 3.30
N HIS A 138 12.92 -15.43 4.25
CA HIS A 138 13.13 -15.74 5.67
C HIS A 138 12.05 -16.66 6.25
N LEU A 139 10.78 -16.45 5.91
CA LEU A 139 9.68 -17.20 6.50
C LEU A 139 9.33 -18.47 5.70
N LEU A 140 9.22 -18.37 4.36
CA LEU A 140 8.84 -19.50 3.51
C LEU A 140 10.05 -20.28 2.96
N LYS A 141 11.23 -19.66 2.84
CA LYS A 141 12.42 -20.22 2.20
C LYS A 141 12.13 -20.81 0.81
N HIS A 142 11.23 -20.15 0.05
CA HIS A 142 10.59 -20.67 -1.16
C HIS A 142 11.46 -20.47 -2.42
N PRO A 143 11.44 -21.39 -3.40
CA PRO A 143 12.17 -21.25 -4.68
C PRO A 143 11.83 -19.99 -5.46
N LEU A 144 10.61 -19.44 -5.31
CA LEU A 144 10.17 -18.18 -5.93
C LEU A 144 10.99 -16.95 -5.49
N LYS A 145 11.82 -17.07 -4.46
CA LYS A 145 12.71 -15.97 -4.04
C LYS A 145 13.55 -15.41 -5.20
N ARG A 146 13.91 -16.22 -6.19
CA ARG A 146 14.64 -15.77 -7.38
C ARG A 146 13.87 -14.76 -8.21
N ILE A 147 12.57 -14.99 -8.40
CA ILE A 147 11.68 -14.11 -9.17
C ILE A 147 11.41 -12.85 -8.34
N ILE A 148 11.04 -13.01 -7.08
CA ILE A 148 10.72 -11.91 -6.17
C ILE A 148 11.91 -10.97 -5.98
N ASN A 149 13.14 -11.51 -5.90
CA ASN A 149 14.34 -10.70 -5.75
C ASN A 149 14.71 -9.87 -7.00
N LYS A 150 14.14 -10.19 -8.17
CA LYS A 150 14.30 -9.41 -9.39
C LYS A 150 13.31 -8.27 -9.52
N ILE A 151 12.22 -8.26 -8.72
CA ILE A 151 11.23 -7.20 -8.74
C ILE A 151 11.88 -5.93 -8.20
N GLU A 152 11.75 -4.84 -8.94
CA GLU A 152 12.18 -3.52 -8.50
C GLU A 152 11.38 -3.10 -7.26
N ARG A 153 12.07 -2.56 -6.27
CA ARG A 153 11.43 -2.08 -5.03
C ARG A 153 10.91 -0.67 -5.22
N SER A 154 9.88 -0.34 -4.44
CA SER A 154 9.44 1.05 -4.30
C SER A 154 10.54 1.92 -3.69
N SER A 155 10.42 3.23 -3.81
CA SER A 155 11.29 4.18 -3.13
C SER A 155 11.23 3.96 -1.61
N SER A 156 12.33 4.23 -0.93
CA SER A 156 12.40 4.29 0.52
C SER A 156 12.52 5.74 0.98
N ALA A 157 12.12 6.00 2.22
CA ALA A 157 12.22 7.32 2.83
C ALA A 157 12.85 7.21 4.21
N LEU A 158 13.67 8.20 4.55
CA LEU A 158 14.16 8.40 5.89
C LEU A 158 13.36 9.54 6.53
N ILE A 159 12.64 9.26 7.61
CA ILE A 159 11.75 10.20 8.26
C ILE A 159 12.38 10.64 9.58
N PHE A 160 12.44 11.95 9.79
CA PHE A 160 12.88 12.54 11.04
C PHE A 160 11.72 13.25 11.73
N TYR A 161 11.47 12.91 12.98
CA TYR A 161 10.51 13.62 13.83
C TYR A 161 11.29 14.63 14.68
N TRP A 162 11.12 15.92 14.35
CA TRP A 162 11.85 16.99 15.04
C TRP A 162 10.92 17.72 16.01
N GLY A 163 11.25 17.67 17.28
CA GLY A 163 10.69 18.59 18.27
C GLY A 163 11.38 19.95 18.16
N ILE A 164 10.65 20.98 17.74
CA ILE A 164 11.20 22.32 17.51
C ILE A 164 10.68 23.24 18.60
N ASN A 165 11.60 23.92 19.31
CA ASN A 165 11.27 24.92 20.35
C ASN A 165 11.08 26.30 19.73
N ARG A 166 10.31 26.40 18.62
CA ARG A 166 10.01 27.64 17.93
C ARG A 166 8.66 27.55 17.21
N SER A 167 7.87 28.61 17.30
CA SER A 167 6.69 28.79 16.45
C SER A 167 7.09 29.45 15.13
N PHE A 168 6.49 29.00 14.05
CA PHE A 168 6.57 29.62 12.73
C PHE A 168 5.25 30.32 12.44
N PRO A 169 5.27 31.55 11.86
CA PRO A 169 4.06 32.24 11.46
C PRO A 169 3.31 31.52 10.34
#